data_f1c51758bdc258839d01a18bdedcae50
#
_entry.id   f1c51758bdc258839d01a18bdedcae50
#
_cell.length_a   1.000
_cell.length_b   1.000
_cell.length_c   1.000
_cell.angle_alpha   90.00
_cell.angle_beta   90.00
_cell.angle_gamma   90.00
#
_symmetry.space_group_name_H-M   'P 1'
#
loop_
_entity.id
_entity.type
_entity.pdbx_description
1 polymer ?
#
loop_
_entity_poly.entity_id
_entity_poly.type
_entity_poly.pdbx_seq_one_letter_code
_entity_poly.pdbx_strand_id
1 'polypeptide(L)'
;MRKVLLDLIKKTGRYFFKLAMKNYVIFKPVLGFVNLETRSRFKMWVLRLAFKALYFRKPNFIFDMNLEKGITLVGYPYAAIGEGEFLRQTARVFLKSNINFGIHNFNFGMQSSENNKSLASFIRSDNPHLINLFHLKPDQFEAFVVSLGNSFVKGRYNIGYWVWELGDLPEAWISPIKYFHEIWCPSRFIQSAVSKFVAEPAIYMPPALEVEDSKGFDRSYFKLPKDRFLFFFIFDFKSSFFRKNPMGCVRAFQEAFHKSDKSVGLVLKSIGGDQYPNEFSKLNEAIRADSRINFIDAIYSPEEIVGLMSVCDSFVSLHRSEGIGLSIAQSMLLGKPVIATGYSGNIDFTRSDNSCLVDYKLIEVGEGE
;
A
#
# COMPACT_ATOMS: atom_id res chain seq x y z
N MET A 1 42.99 -1.22 -7.44
CA MET A 1 42.63 -0.61 -8.72
C MET A 1 41.25 -1.04 -9.23
N ARG A 2 40.95 -2.34 -9.44
CA ARG A 2 39.67 -2.84 -9.98
C ARG A 2 38.44 -2.47 -9.11
N LYS A 3 38.57 -2.47 -7.79
CA LYS A 3 37.52 -2.13 -6.84
C LYS A 3 37.19 -0.63 -6.87
N VAL A 4 38.23 0.22 -6.94
CA VAL A 4 38.09 1.67 -7.04
C VAL A 4 37.43 2.08 -8.36
N LEU A 5 37.81 1.43 -9.47
CA LEU A 5 37.24 1.67 -10.78
C LEU A 5 35.75 1.25 -10.81
N LEU A 6 35.39 0.13 -10.18
CA LEU A 6 34.00 -0.35 -10.10
C LEU A 6 33.12 0.60 -9.26
N ASP A 7 33.67 1.12 -8.16
CA ASP A 7 32.95 2.09 -7.32
C ASP A 7 32.81 3.46 -8.02
N LEU A 8 33.80 3.84 -8.81
CA LEU A 8 33.74 5.04 -9.64
C LEU A 8 32.64 4.89 -10.72
N ILE A 9 32.63 3.76 -11.44
CA ILE A 9 31.61 3.45 -12.47
C ILE A 9 30.21 3.47 -11.84
N LYS A 10 30.04 2.87 -10.65
CA LYS A 10 28.76 2.88 -9.93
C LYS A 10 28.36 4.30 -9.51
N LYS A 11 29.31 5.10 -9.05
CA LYS A 11 29.07 6.49 -8.63
C LYS A 11 28.68 7.37 -9.82
N THR A 12 29.39 7.20 -10.94
CA THR A 12 29.12 7.89 -12.19
C THR A 12 27.78 7.43 -12.79
N GLY A 13 27.50 6.13 -12.83
CA GLY A 13 26.23 5.58 -13.29
C GLY A 13 25.04 6.08 -12.46
N ARG A 14 25.19 6.18 -11.14
CA ARG A 14 24.17 6.79 -10.26
C ARG A 14 23.96 8.28 -10.53
N TYR A 15 25.03 9.01 -10.79
CA TYR A 15 24.96 10.42 -11.15
C TYR A 15 24.18 10.61 -12.45
N PHE A 16 24.55 9.87 -13.50
CA PHE A 16 23.82 9.89 -14.78
C PHE A 16 22.36 9.44 -14.62
N PHE A 17 22.09 8.43 -13.81
CA PHE A 17 20.73 7.99 -13.52
C PHE A 17 19.92 9.09 -12.82
N LYS A 18 20.48 9.73 -11.77
CA LYS A 18 19.84 10.87 -11.09
C LYS A 18 19.60 12.04 -12.05
N LEU A 19 20.55 12.31 -12.92
CA LEU A 19 20.45 13.36 -13.93
C LEU A 19 19.37 13.03 -14.98
N ALA A 20 19.32 11.78 -15.44
CA ALA A 20 18.29 11.30 -16.37
C ALA A 20 16.89 11.36 -15.74
N MET A 21 16.77 10.98 -14.47
CA MET A 21 15.50 11.05 -13.74
C MET A 21 15.08 12.49 -13.43
N LYS A 22 16.02 13.39 -13.13
CA LYS A 22 15.77 14.83 -12.97
C LYS A 22 15.33 15.46 -14.30
N ASN A 23 16.00 15.09 -15.38
CA ASN A 23 15.67 15.56 -16.73
C ASN A 23 14.37 14.91 -17.26
N TYR A 24 14.00 13.70 -16.81
CA TYR A 24 12.70 13.11 -17.10
C TYR A 24 11.55 14.03 -16.63
N VAL A 25 11.70 14.71 -15.50
CA VAL A 25 10.75 15.73 -15.03
C VAL A 25 10.69 16.91 -16.00
N ILE A 26 11.84 17.32 -16.59
CA ILE A 26 11.93 18.39 -17.59
C ILE A 26 11.31 17.96 -18.93
N PHE A 27 11.46 16.68 -19.33
CA PHE A 27 10.88 16.13 -20.54
C PHE A 27 9.39 15.71 -20.38
N LYS A 28 8.83 15.80 -19.17
CA LYS A 28 7.43 15.48 -18.90
C LYS A 28 6.43 16.17 -19.85
N PRO A 29 6.60 17.44 -20.25
CA PRO A 29 5.73 18.08 -21.24
C PRO A 29 5.84 17.46 -22.63
N VAL A 30 7.07 17.08 -23.06
CA VAL A 30 7.32 16.47 -24.37
C VAL A 30 6.77 15.03 -24.43
N LEU A 31 6.74 14.34 -23.31
CA LEU A 31 6.16 13.01 -23.18
C LEU A 31 4.62 13.05 -22.97
N GLY A 32 4.01 14.23 -23.05
CA GLY A 32 2.57 14.43 -22.89
C GLY A 32 1.70 13.56 -23.80
N PHE A 33 2.20 13.20 -24.96
CA PHE A 33 1.52 12.35 -25.94
C PHE A 33 1.59 10.84 -25.61
N VAL A 34 2.42 10.41 -24.65
CA VAL A 34 2.53 9.02 -24.23
C VAL A 34 1.67 8.82 -22.98
N ASN A 35 0.84 7.78 -22.95
CA ASN A 35 -0.02 7.53 -21.80
C ASN A 35 0.79 7.25 -20.51
N LEU A 36 0.20 7.50 -19.35
CA LEU A 36 0.85 7.44 -18.05
C LEU A 36 1.42 6.05 -17.75
N GLU A 37 0.72 5.02 -18.18
CA GLU A 37 1.10 3.62 -17.99
C GLU A 37 2.37 3.26 -18.77
N THR A 38 2.43 3.62 -20.06
CA THR A 38 3.62 3.38 -20.90
C THR A 38 4.86 4.10 -20.35
N ARG A 39 4.67 5.34 -19.85
CA ARG A 39 5.77 6.07 -19.18
C ARG A 39 6.25 5.37 -17.91
N SER A 40 5.30 4.86 -17.11
CA SER A 40 5.61 4.12 -15.88
C SER A 40 6.35 2.82 -16.20
N ARG A 41 5.88 2.06 -17.19
CA ARG A 41 6.54 0.82 -17.67
C ARG A 41 7.95 1.09 -18.17
N PHE A 42 8.16 2.14 -18.96
CA PHE A 42 9.48 2.52 -19.46
C PHE A 42 10.42 2.93 -18.31
N LYS A 43 9.93 3.75 -17.38
CA LYS A 43 10.69 4.14 -16.18
C LYS A 43 11.14 2.92 -15.37
N MET A 44 10.24 1.97 -15.12
CA MET A 44 10.54 0.75 -14.40
C MET A 44 11.52 -0.15 -15.14
N TRP A 45 11.42 -0.22 -16.47
CA TRP A 45 12.37 -0.95 -17.31
C TRP A 45 13.79 -0.38 -17.19
N VAL A 46 13.96 0.95 -17.30
CA VAL A 46 15.25 1.63 -17.13
C VAL A 46 15.83 1.38 -15.74
N LEU A 47 15.00 1.46 -14.69
CA LEU A 47 15.39 1.18 -13.30
C LEU A 47 15.92 -0.24 -13.14
N ARG A 48 15.22 -1.23 -13.69
CA ARG A 48 15.65 -2.64 -13.65
C ARG A 48 16.95 -2.88 -14.38
N LEU A 49 17.15 -2.26 -15.55
CA LEU A 49 18.42 -2.33 -16.26
C LEU A 49 19.56 -1.72 -15.44
N ALA A 50 19.34 -0.55 -14.86
CA ALA A 50 20.32 0.10 -13.99
C ALA A 50 20.63 -0.75 -12.74
N PHE A 51 19.61 -1.33 -12.11
CA PHE A 51 19.79 -2.22 -10.96
C PHE A 51 20.59 -3.47 -11.35
N LYS A 52 20.23 -4.16 -12.44
CA LYS A 52 20.98 -5.33 -12.93
C LYS A 52 22.43 -4.98 -13.25
N ALA A 53 22.67 -3.87 -13.95
CA ALA A 53 24.03 -3.47 -14.33
C ALA A 53 24.90 -3.06 -13.14
N LEU A 54 24.35 -2.31 -12.20
CA LEU A 54 25.11 -1.73 -11.08
C LEU A 54 25.22 -2.67 -9.86
N TYR A 55 24.26 -3.57 -9.70
CA TYR A 55 24.06 -4.37 -8.48
C TYR A 55 23.87 -5.86 -8.75
N PHE A 56 24.55 -6.37 -9.77
CA PHE A 56 24.47 -7.77 -10.20
C PHE A 56 24.83 -8.79 -9.11
N ARG A 57 25.80 -8.44 -8.23
CA ARG A 57 26.32 -9.38 -7.21
C ARG A 57 25.50 -9.31 -5.94
N LYS A 58 25.30 -10.48 -5.28
CA LYS A 58 24.76 -10.55 -3.92
C LYS A 58 25.62 -9.69 -2.99
N PRO A 59 25.04 -8.86 -2.12
CA PRO A 59 25.82 -8.11 -1.13
C PRO A 59 26.51 -9.06 -0.17
N ASN A 60 27.70 -8.67 0.31
CA ASN A 60 28.35 -9.38 1.40
C ASN A 60 27.68 -8.96 2.71
N PHE A 61 27.12 -9.91 3.45
CA PHE A 61 26.42 -9.69 4.71
C PHE A 61 27.36 -9.78 5.92
N ILE A 62 28.45 -9.01 5.91
CA ILE A 62 29.25 -8.81 7.12
C ILE A 62 28.61 -7.65 7.88
N PHE A 63 28.11 -7.92 9.09
CA PHE A 63 27.48 -6.90 9.93
C PHE A 63 28.51 -5.93 10.50
N ASP A 64 28.15 -4.66 10.54
CA ASP A 64 28.94 -3.61 11.20
C ASP A 64 28.43 -3.47 12.64
N MET A 65 29.15 -4.08 13.57
CA MET A 65 28.78 -4.09 15.00
C MET A 65 28.98 -2.74 15.70
N ASN A 66 29.54 -1.72 15.01
CA ASN A 66 29.64 -0.36 15.52
C ASN A 66 28.35 0.46 15.29
N LEU A 67 27.40 -0.08 14.53
CA LEU A 67 26.10 0.59 14.33
C LEU A 67 25.25 0.53 15.61
N GLU A 68 24.41 1.54 15.76
CA GLU A 68 23.49 1.65 16.89
C GLU A 68 22.48 0.48 16.89
N LYS A 69 22.17 -0.04 18.09
CA LYS A 69 21.06 -0.98 18.26
C LYS A 69 19.76 -0.23 18.02
N GLY A 70 19.02 -0.65 17.03
CA GLY A 70 17.76 -0.01 16.64
C GLY A 70 17.36 -0.40 15.23
N ILE A 71 16.28 0.20 14.76
CA ILE A 71 15.64 -0.12 13.48
C ILE A 71 15.44 1.16 12.66
N THR A 72 15.87 1.14 11.41
CA THR A 72 15.49 2.17 10.44
C THR A 72 14.32 1.65 9.60
N LEU A 73 13.14 2.26 9.78
CA LEU A 73 11.99 2.06 8.90
C LEU A 73 12.24 2.81 7.59
N VAL A 74 12.01 2.15 6.46
CA VAL A 74 12.18 2.75 5.13
C VAL A 74 10.88 2.65 4.35
N GLY A 75 10.33 3.75 3.88
CA GLY A 75 9.09 3.78 3.11
C GLY A 75 8.49 5.16 2.97
N TYR A 76 7.17 5.25 2.95
CA TYR A 76 6.39 6.45 2.63
C TYR A 76 5.62 7.00 3.84
N PRO A 77 6.27 7.52 4.89
CA PRO A 77 5.61 7.90 6.15
C PRO A 77 4.55 8.99 5.98
N TYR A 78 4.70 9.85 4.99
CA TYR A 78 3.81 11.01 4.75
C TYR A 78 2.66 10.72 3.78
N ALA A 79 2.74 9.62 3.02
CA ALA A 79 1.81 9.35 1.93
C ALA A 79 0.44 8.88 2.43
N ALA A 80 -0.63 9.41 1.81
CA ALA A 80 -2.02 9.02 2.08
C ALA A 80 -2.41 7.75 1.29
N ILE A 81 -1.62 6.68 1.43
CA ILE A 81 -1.84 5.37 0.81
C ILE A 81 -1.73 4.25 1.85
N GLY A 82 -2.23 3.05 1.50
CA GLY A 82 -2.19 1.89 2.39
C GLY A 82 -0.78 1.52 2.87
N GLU A 83 0.23 1.58 1.99
CA GLU A 83 1.64 1.34 2.34
C GLU A 83 2.16 2.36 3.37
N GLY A 84 1.76 3.64 3.23
CA GLY A 84 2.10 4.68 4.19
C GLY A 84 1.45 4.45 5.55
N GLU A 85 0.17 4.08 5.58
CA GLU A 85 -0.51 3.74 6.84
C GLU A 85 0.10 2.50 7.50
N PHE A 86 0.47 1.50 6.73
CA PHE A 86 1.12 0.30 7.24
C PHE A 86 2.45 0.62 7.94
N LEU A 87 3.29 1.50 7.36
CA LEU A 87 4.51 1.97 8.01
C LEU A 87 4.19 2.75 9.29
N ARG A 88 3.19 3.62 9.28
CA ARG A 88 2.78 4.40 10.46
C ARG A 88 2.30 3.50 11.61
N GLN A 89 1.54 2.45 11.31
CA GLN A 89 1.12 1.46 12.32
C GLN A 89 2.35 0.77 12.94
N THR A 90 3.33 0.36 12.13
CA THR A 90 4.59 -0.23 12.63
C THR A 90 5.34 0.75 13.55
N ALA A 91 5.44 2.02 13.16
CA ALA A 91 6.10 3.04 13.96
C ALA A 91 5.39 3.28 15.31
N ARG A 92 4.05 3.27 15.33
CA ARG A 92 3.27 3.39 16.59
C ARG A 92 3.56 2.23 17.55
N VAL A 93 3.69 1.01 17.03
CA VAL A 93 4.09 -0.15 17.84
C VAL A 93 5.47 0.06 18.45
N PHE A 94 6.43 0.54 17.68
CA PHE A 94 7.80 0.78 18.15
C PHE A 94 7.82 1.87 19.23
N LEU A 95 7.05 2.92 19.07
CA LEU A 95 6.88 3.95 20.10
C LEU A 95 6.35 3.37 21.42
N LYS A 96 5.30 2.57 21.36
CA LYS A 96 4.70 1.94 22.55
C LYS A 96 5.60 0.89 23.23
N SER A 97 6.44 0.24 22.43
CA SER A 97 7.36 -0.81 22.92
C SER A 97 8.74 -0.26 23.28
N ASN A 98 8.95 1.05 23.27
CA ASN A 98 10.25 1.71 23.53
C ASN A 98 11.39 1.17 22.65
N ILE A 99 11.08 0.77 21.41
CA ILE A 99 12.09 0.33 20.45
C ILE A 99 12.77 1.57 19.87
N ASN A 100 14.11 1.63 19.92
CA ASN A 100 14.86 2.69 19.26
C ASN A 100 14.71 2.58 17.74
N PHE A 101 14.18 3.62 17.09
CA PHE A 101 14.01 3.63 15.64
C PHE A 101 14.13 5.03 15.04
N GLY A 102 14.41 5.06 13.75
CA GLY A 102 14.30 6.23 12.89
C GLY A 102 13.56 5.88 11.61
N ILE A 103 13.16 6.89 10.85
CA ILE A 103 12.43 6.70 9.60
C ILE A 103 13.19 7.36 8.47
N HIS A 104 13.49 6.61 7.41
CA HIS A 104 13.97 7.16 6.15
C HIS A 104 12.80 7.31 5.18
N ASN A 105 12.43 8.58 4.90
CA ASN A 105 11.37 8.87 3.93
C ASN A 105 11.89 8.66 2.51
N PHE A 106 11.31 7.69 1.80
CA PHE A 106 11.61 7.39 0.40
C PHE A 106 10.45 7.83 -0.48
N ASN A 107 10.51 9.05 -1.02
CA ASN A 107 9.44 9.64 -1.83
C ASN A 107 9.65 9.51 -3.35
N PHE A 108 10.55 8.64 -3.79
CA PHE A 108 10.89 8.48 -5.19
C PHE A 108 9.70 7.98 -6.03
N GLY A 109 9.23 8.84 -6.93
CA GLY A 109 8.11 8.53 -7.83
C GLY A 109 6.74 8.50 -7.17
N MET A 110 6.61 8.99 -5.94
CA MET A 110 5.33 9.13 -5.24
C MET A 110 4.44 10.16 -5.94
N GLN A 111 3.19 9.79 -6.16
CA GLN A 111 2.15 10.64 -6.76
C GLN A 111 0.94 10.83 -5.83
N SER A 112 1.06 10.48 -4.56
CA SER A 112 0.02 10.71 -3.56
C SER A 112 0.31 11.99 -2.76
N SER A 113 -0.72 12.54 -2.11
CA SER A 113 -0.52 13.63 -1.16
C SER A 113 0.37 13.20 0.00
N GLU A 114 1.34 14.02 0.38
CA GLU A 114 2.27 13.80 1.50
C GLU A 114 1.90 14.68 2.70
N ASN A 115 0.66 14.58 3.19
CA ASN A 115 0.11 15.49 4.19
C ASN A 115 0.21 14.99 5.63
N ASN A 116 0.43 13.70 5.84
CA ASN A 116 0.53 13.16 7.19
C ASN A 116 1.91 13.42 7.80
N LYS A 117 1.99 14.34 8.74
CA LYS A 117 3.22 14.73 9.44
C LYS A 117 3.36 14.15 10.85
N SER A 118 2.52 13.20 11.25
CA SER A 118 2.49 12.63 12.60
C SER A 118 3.83 12.03 13.05
N LEU A 119 4.67 11.57 12.12
CA LEU A 119 5.98 10.98 12.40
C LEU A 119 7.17 11.86 11.98
N ALA A 120 6.96 13.16 11.76
CA ALA A 120 8.00 14.07 11.27
C ALA A 120 9.25 14.13 12.17
N SER A 121 9.09 14.02 13.49
CA SER A 121 10.18 14.04 14.47
C SER A 121 11.11 12.82 14.39
N PHE A 122 10.66 11.74 13.76
CA PHE A 122 11.44 10.50 13.60
C PHE A 122 12.15 10.40 12.24
N ILE A 123 11.92 11.38 11.34
CA ILE A 123 12.55 11.36 10.01
C ILE A 123 14.04 11.68 10.13
N ARG A 124 14.85 10.81 9.52
CA ARG A 124 16.30 10.92 9.49
C ARG A 124 16.84 10.86 8.05
N SER A 125 17.88 11.64 7.80
CA SER A 125 18.64 11.58 6.53
C SER A 125 19.78 10.55 6.56
N ASP A 126 20.26 10.24 7.77
CA ASP A 126 21.27 9.20 8.05
C ASP A 126 20.61 7.84 8.31
N ASN A 127 21.45 6.80 8.37
CA ASN A 127 21.03 5.44 8.72
C ASN A 127 21.97 4.89 9.80
N PRO A 128 21.76 5.23 11.08
CA PRO A 128 22.66 4.83 12.15
C PRO A 128 22.44 3.39 12.62
N HIS A 129 21.27 2.80 12.37
CA HIS A 129 20.86 1.55 13.02
C HIS A 129 21.37 0.29 12.31
N LEU A 130 21.53 -0.78 13.10
CA LEU A 130 21.97 -2.10 12.64
C LEU A 130 20.91 -2.80 11.78
N ILE A 131 19.62 -2.51 11.99
CA ILE A 131 18.50 -3.17 11.30
C ILE A 131 17.80 -2.17 10.38
N ASN A 132 17.55 -2.59 9.14
CA ASN A 132 16.63 -1.90 8.24
C ASN A 132 15.35 -2.72 8.09
N LEU A 133 14.20 -2.07 8.20
CA LEU A 133 12.88 -2.63 7.89
C LEU A 133 12.25 -1.87 6.73
N PHE A 134 12.21 -2.51 5.58
CA PHE A 134 11.75 -1.91 4.32
C PHE A 134 10.26 -2.15 4.10
N HIS A 135 9.46 -1.10 4.27
CA HIS A 135 8.07 -1.03 3.81
C HIS A 135 8.02 -0.63 2.33
N LEU A 136 8.78 -1.34 1.50
CA LEU A 136 8.90 -1.11 0.07
C LEU A 136 8.71 -2.45 -0.65
N LYS A 137 7.92 -2.44 -1.71
CA LYS A 137 7.85 -3.57 -2.64
C LYS A 137 9.20 -3.79 -3.32
N PRO A 138 9.51 -4.98 -3.81
CA PRO A 138 10.81 -5.26 -4.44
C PRO A 138 11.20 -4.32 -5.57
N ASP A 139 10.26 -3.90 -6.40
CA ASP A 139 10.52 -2.93 -7.48
C ASP A 139 10.82 -1.51 -6.96
N GLN A 140 10.16 -1.10 -5.88
CA GLN A 140 10.46 0.16 -5.18
C GLN A 140 11.82 0.09 -4.49
N PHE A 141 12.18 -1.08 -3.94
CA PHE A 141 13.50 -1.31 -3.36
C PHE A 141 14.62 -1.25 -4.40
N GLU A 142 14.40 -1.74 -5.63
CA GLU A 142 15.35 -1.54 -6.74
C GLU A 142 15.62 -0.06 -6.97
N ALA A 143 14.57 0.75 -7.03
CA ALA A 143 14.68 2.20 -7.19
C ALA A 143 15.42 2.85 -6.00
N PHE A 144 15.17 2.37 -4.79
CA PHE A 144 15.84 2.81 -3.57
C PHE A 144 17.36 2.56 -3.66
N VAL A 145 17.78 1.34 -3.98
CA VAL A 145 19.21 0.97 -4.06
C VAL A 145 19.91 1.69 -5.21
N VAL A 146 19.26 1.87 -6.34
CA VAL A 146 19.82 2.64 -7.47
C VAL A 146 20.03 4.12 -7.07
N SER A 147 19.10 4.69 -6.29
CA SER A 147 19.15 6.10 -5.89
C SER A 147 20.18 6.37 -4.79
N LEU A 148 20.22 5.56 -3.75
CA LEU A 148 21.05 5.78 -2.55
C LEU A 148 22.32 4.94 -2.53
N GLY A 149 22.35 3.85 -3.29
CA GLY A 149 23.48 2.94 -3.36
C GLY A 149 23.48 1.88 -2.24
N ASN A 150 24.46 0.98 -2.33
CA ASN A 150 24.58 -0.15 -1.40
C ASN A 150 25.00 0.24 0.03
N SER A 151 25.53 1.44 0.25
CA SER A 151 25.99 1.87 1.58
C SER A 151 24.85 1.86 2.60
N PHE A 152 23.62 2.09 2.15
CA PHE A 152 22.46 2.08 3.04
C PHE A 152 22.10 0.68 3.55
N VAL A 153 22.32 -0.35 2.75
CA VAL A 153 21.96 -1.75 3.06
C VAL A 153 23.16 -2.58 3.56
N LYS A 154 24.38 -2.15 3.22
CA LYS A 154 25.61 -2.86 3.57
C LYS A 154 25.89 -2.79 5.07
N GLY A 155 26.33 -3.90 5.65
CA GLY A 155 26.68 -3.98 7.08
C GLY A 155 25.48 -4.08 8.02
N ARG A 156 24.26 -4.20 7.49
CA ARG A 156 23.01 -4.19 8.26
C ARG A 156 22.17 -5.42 8.02
N TYR A 157 21.35 -5.76 8.98
CA TYR A 157 20.31 -6.77 8.84
C TYR A 157 19.12 -6.14 8.12
N ASN A 158 18.82 -6.61 6.92
CA ASN A 158 17.77 -6.06 6.07
C ASN A 158 16.57 -6.97 6.06
N ILE A 159 15.41 -6.44 6.42
CA ILE A 159 14.12 -7.12 6.45
C ILE A 159 13.22 -6.45 5.41
N GLY A 160 12.60 -7.25 4.55
CA GLY A 160 11.54 -6.77 3.66
C GLY A 160 10.17 -7.00 4.30
N TYR A 161 9.34 -5.99 4.47
CA TYR A 161 7.97 -6.13 4.96
C TYR A 161 7.01 -5.87 3.80
N TRP A 162 6.63 -6.95 3.11
CA TRP A 162 6.01 -6.85 1.80
C TRP A 162 4.51 -7.00 1.84
N VAL A 163 3.83 -6.05 1.21
CA VAL A 163 2.38 -6.13 0.93
C VAL A 163 2.20 -6.52 -0.53
N TRP A 164 1.41 -7.56 -0.76
CA TRP A 164 1.06 -8.04 -2.08
C TRP A 164 -0.37 -8.57 -2.10
N GLU A 165 -1.04 -8.47 -3.23
CA GLU A 165 -2.47 -8.75 -3.32
C GLU A 165 -2.83 -9.95 -4.21
N LEU A 166 -1.85 -10.63 -4.82
CA LEU A 166 -2.09 -11.78 -5.69
C LEU A 166 -1.40 -13.04 -5.16
N GLY A 167 -1.87 -14.21 -5.62
CA GLY A 167 -1.35 -15.51 -5.18
C GLY A 167 0.05 -15.86 -5.69
N ASP A 168 0.56 -15.13 -6.70
CA ASP A 168 1.89 -15.30 -7.27
C ASP A 168 2.61 -13.98 -7.38
N LEU A 169 3.93 -14.00 -7.16
CA LEU A 169 4.77 -12.80 -7.25
C LEU A 169 5.15 -12.52 -8.70
N PRO A 170 5.28 -11.25 -9.10
CA PRO A 170 5.89 -10.91 -10.37
C PRO A 170 7.34 -11.44 -10.45
N GLU A 171 7.73 -12.08 -11.55
CA GLU A 171 9.10 -12.59 -11.76
C GLU A 171 10.17 -11.51 -11.51
N ALA A 172 9.85 -10.29 -11.84
CA ALA A 172 10.72 -9.14 -11.62
C ALA A 172 11.08 -8.90 -10.15
N TRP A 173 10.30 -9.41 -9.19
CA TRP A 173 10.53 -9.25 -7.76
C TRP A 173 11.60 -10.19 -7.21
N ILE A 174 11.98 -11.23 -7.95
CA ILE A 174 12.99 -12.21 -7.52
C ILE A 174 14.38 -11.58 -7.41
N SER A 175 14.73 -10.69 -8.33
CA SER A 175 16.10 -10.12 -8.39
C SER A 175 16.54 -9.37 -7.12
N PRO A 176 15.72 -8.53 -6.46
CA PRO A 176 16.11 -7.81 -5.26
C PRO A 176 16.07 -8.64 -3.97
N ILE A 177 15.48 -9.85 -3.96
CA ILE A 177 15.37 -10.71 -2.77
C ILE A 177 16.73 -10.91 -2.11
N LYS A 178 17.78 -11.10 -2.88
CA LYS A 178 19.17 -11.31 -2.40
C LYS A 178 19.72 -10.24 -1.46
N TYR A 179 19.03 -9.11 -1.30
CA TYR A 179 19.41 -8.03 -0.37
C TYR A 179 18.82 -8.19 1.01
N PHE A 180 17.84 -9.07 1.18
CA PHE A 180 17.14 -9.30 2.43
C PHE A 180 17.70 -10.55 3.14
N HIS A 181 17.60 -10.55 4.45
CA HIS A 181 17.92 -11.70 5.31
C HIS A 181 16.66 -12.49 5.59
N GLU A 182 15.53 -11.80 5.66
CA GLU A 182 14.20 -12.38 5.82
C GLU A 182 13.13 -11.46 5.24
N ILE A 183 11.98 -12.03 4.95
CA ILE A 183 10.81 -11.32 4.43
C ILE A 183 9.67 -11.47 5.43
N TRP A 184 9.17 -10.37 5.95
CA TRP A 184 7.96 -10.33 6.75
C TRP A 184 6.74 -10.23 5.86
N CYS A 185 5.78 -11.10 6.11
CA CYS A 185 4.54 -11.23 5.36
C CYS A 185 3.37 -10.91 6.29
N PRO A 186 2.61 -9.83 6.04
CA PRO A 186 1.55 -9.38 6.94
C PRO A 186 0.32 -10.28 6.97
N SER A 187 0.22 -11.23 6.05
CA SER A 187 -0.81 -12.27 6.03
C SER A 187 -0.25 -13.61 5.58
N ARG A 188 -0.94 -14.69 5.94
CA ARG A 188 -0.62 -16.05 5.48
C ARG A 188 -0.78 -16.19 3.97
N PHE A 189 -1.71 -15.44 3.39
CA PHE A 189 -1.88 -15.36 1.95
C PHE A 189 -0.61 -14.86 1.26
N ILE A 190 -0.04 -13.75 1.76
CA ILE A 190 1.23 -13.21 1.24
C ILE A 190 2.38 -14.16 1.56
N GLN A 191 2.43 -14.73 2.77
CA GLN A 191 3.46 -15.71 3.12
C GLN A 191 3.49 -16.88 2.15
N SER A 192 2.32 -17.42 1.81
CA SER A 192 2.21 -18.52 0.84
C SER A 192 2.67 -18.11 -0.55
N ALA A 193 2.34 -16.89 -1.00
CA ALA A 193 2.80 -16.37 -2.29
C ALA A 193 4.33 -16.18 -2.32
N VAL A 194 4.90 -15.58 -1.26
CA VAL A 194 6.34 -15.30 -1.15
C VAL A 194 7.16 -16.58 -1.07
N SER A 195 6.75 -17.55 -0.24
CA SER A 195 7.48 -18.80 0.01
C SER A 195 7.67 -19.67 -1.24
N LYS A 196 6.90 -19.45 -2.29
CA LYS A 196 7.08 -20.17 -3.57
C LYS A 196 8.36 -19.73 -4.31
N PHE A 197 8.86 -18.52 -4.05
CA PHE A 197 9.87 -17.86 -4.88
C PHE A 197 11.14 -17.48 -4.14
N VAL A 198 11.16 -17.57 -2.80
CA VAL A 198 12.30 -17.14 -1.99
C VAL A 198 12.90 -18.33 -1.25
N ALA A 199 14.24 -18.34 -1.14
CA ALA A 199 14.97 -19.26 -0.26
C ALA A 199 15.16 -18.67 1.15
N GLU A 200 15.07 -17.36 1.26
CA GLU A 200 15.14 -16.62 2.53
C GLU A 200 13.88 -16.88 3.37
N PRO A 201 13.98 -16.81 4.72
CA PRO A 201 12.83 -17.02 5.59
C PRO A 201 11.66 -16.06 5.28
N ALA A 202 10.50 -16.60 4.95
CA ALA A 202 9.25 -15.87 4.82
C ALA A 202 8.46 -16.00 6.12
N ILE A 203 8.43 -14.94 6.93
CA ILE A 203 7.89 -14.95 8.29
C ILE A 203 6.51 -14.31 8.29
N TYR A 204 5.51 -15.02 8.82
CA TYR A 204 4.21 -14.44 9.08
C TYR A 204 4.32 -13.42 10.22
N MET A 205 4.14 -12.15 9.89
CA MET A 205 4.22 -11.02 10.80
C MET A 205 2.99 -10.13 10.59
N PRO A 206 1.88 -10.41 11.26
CA PRO A 206 0.67 -9.60 11.12
C PRO A 206 0.90 -8.18 11.66
N PRO A 207 0.28 -7.15 11.05
CA PRO A 207 0.37 -5.80 11.55
C PRO A 207 -0.36 -5.69 12.90
N ALA A 208 0.24 -4.99 13.84
CA ALA A 208 -0.50 -4.48 14.98
C ALA A 208 -1.26 -3.23 14.53
N LEU A 209 -2.58 -3.27 14.60
CA LEU A 209 -3.45 -2.19 14.17
C LEU A 209 -4.03 -1.46 15.37
N GLU A 210 -4.04 -0.15 15.28
CA GLU A 210 -4.77 0.72 16.18
C GLU A 210 -5.69 1.62 15.38
N VAL A 211 -6.84 1.87 15.97
CA VAL A 211 -7.78 2.88 15.50
C VAL A 211 -7.96 3.88 16.64
N GLU A 212 -7.52 5.09 16.42
CA GLU A 212 -7.77 6.17 17.36
C GLU A 212 -9.24 6.57 17.29
N ASP A 213 -9.88 6.76 18.46
CA ASP A 213 -11.28 7.18 18.54
C ASP A 213 -11.42 8.59 17.92
N SER A 214 -12.15 8.66 16.83
CA SER A 214 -12.44 9.92 16.13
C SER A 214 -13.60 10.65 16.75
N LYS A 215 -13.38 11.25 17.92
CA LYS A 215 -14.40 12.09 18.60
C LYS A 215 -14.65 13.35 17.76
N GLY A 216 -15.91 13.69 17.57
CA GLY A 216 -16.34 14.94 16.97
C GLY A 216 -16.90 14.86 15.55
N PHE A 217 -16.96 13.68 14.94
CA PHE A 217 -17.62 13.51 13.65
C PHE A 217 -18.99 12.88 13.81
N ASP A 218 -19.96 13.42 13.11
CA ASP A 218 -21.32 12.88 12.99
C ASP A 218 -21.73 12.72 11.52
N ARG A 219 -22.92 12.16 11.30
CA ARG A 219 -23.46 12.01 9.94
C ARG A 219 -23.67 13.34 9.23
N SER A 220 -23.96 14.43 9.97
CA SER A 220 -24.18 15.77 9.42
C SER A 220 -22.89 16.34 8.83
N TYR A 221 -21.74 16.09 9.48
CA TYR A 221 -20.42 16.50 8.99
C TYR A 221 -20.15 15.95 7.59
N PHE A 222 -20.49 14.68 7.37
CA PHE A 222 -20.32 13.99 6.08
C PHE A 222 -21.51 14.15 5.14
N LYS A 223 -22.52 14.94 5.49
CA LYS A 223 -23.76 15.14 4.74
C LYS A 223 -24.52 13.82 4.48
N LEU A 224 -24.47 12.90 5.44
CA LEU A 224 -25.12 11.61 5.35
C LEU A 224 -26.52 11.62 6.01
N PRO A 225 -27.46 10.77 5.53
CA PRO A 225 -28.80 10.65 6.13
C PRO A 225 -28.70 10.14 7.58
N LYS A 226 -29.52 10.70 8.49
CA LYS A 226 -29.50 10.38 9.91
C LYS A 226 -30.28 9.11 10.26
N ASP A 227 -31.29 8.80 9.47
CA ASP A 227 -32.34 7.83 9.72
C ASP A 227 -32.22 6.51 8.94
N ARG A 228 -31.06 6.29 8.28
CA ARG A 228 -30.81 5.09 7.48
C ARG A 228 -29.77 4.21 8.10
N PHE A 229 -29.88 2.89 7.88
CA PHE A 229 -28.78 1.96 8.09
C PHE A 229 -27.77 2.12 6.95
N LEU A 230 -26.53 2.51 7.25
CA LEU A 230 -25.52 2.86 6.27
C LEU A 230 -24.46 1.76 6.14
N PHE A 231 -24.45 1.12 4.98
CA PHE A 231 -23.32 0.30 4.56
C PHE A 231 -22.19 1.19 4.05
N PHE A 232 -20.96 0.86 4.38
CA PHE A 232 -19.79 1.64 4.02
C PHE A 232 -18.76 0.82 3.25
N PHE A 233 -18.20 1.38 2.19
CA PHE A 233 -17.08 0.83 1.43
C PHE A 233 -16.09 1.94 1.07
N ILE A 234 -14.78 1.62 1.16
CA ILE A 234 -13.70 2.56 0.83
C ILE A 234 -12.69 1.91 -0.10
N PHE A 235 -12.24 2.68 -1.11
CA PHE A 235 -11.20 2.24 -2.03
C PHE A 235 -10.42 3.44 -2.63
N ASP A 236 -9.27 3.14 -3.24
CA ASP A 236 -8.48 4.05 -4.05
C ASP A 236 -8.51 3.56 -5.49
N PHE A 237 -8.87 4.41 -6.45
CA PHE A 237 -8.89 4.08 -7.87
C PHE A 237 -7.53 3.56 -8.37
N LYS A 238 -6.44 4.09 -7.83
CA LYS A 238 -5.07 3.65 -8.13
C LYS A 238 -4.78 2.21 -7.68
N SER A 239 -5.49 1.70 -6.67
CA SER A 239 -5.30 0.35 -6.11
C SER A 239 -6.01 -0.75 -6.90
N SER A 240 -6.25 -0.57 -8.19
CA SER A 240 -7.04 -1.40 -9.10
C SER A 240 -8.54 -1.40 -8.75
N PHE A 241 -9.29 -0.69 -9.56
CA PHE A 241 -10.75 -0.62 -9.50
C PHE A 241 -11.40 -2.01 -9.61
N PHE A 242 -10.84 -2.86 -10.49
CA PHE A 242 -11.31 -4.23 -10.68
C PHE A 242 -11.11 -5.07 -9.40
N ARG A 243 -9.92 -5.03 -8.81
CA ARG A 243 -9.58 -5.79 -7.60
C ARG A 243 -10.42 -5.35 -6.39
N LYS A 244 -10.62 -4.04 -6.21
CA LYS A 244 -11.46 -3.49 -5.13
C LYS A 244 -12.95 -3.74 -5.34
N ASN A 245 -13.39 -3.91 -6.58
CA ASN A 245 -14.74 -4.32 -6.97
C ASN A 245 -15.88 -3.41 -6.46
N PRO A 246 -15.80 -2.07 -6.60
CA PRO A 246 -16.89 -1.18 -6.19
C PRO A 246 -18.18 -1.45 -6.97
N MET A 247 -18.07 -1.87 -8.23
CA MET A 247 -19.24 -2.23 -9.05
C MET A 247 -19.98 -3.44 -8.50
N GLY A 248 -19.25 -4.42 -7.94
CA GLY A 248 -19.88 -5.56 -7.26
C GLY A 248 -20.61 -5.13 -5.99
N CYS A 249 -20.04 -4.21 -5.22
CA CYS A 249 -20.67 -3.65 -4.03
C CYS A 249 -21.96 -2.89 -4.37
N VAL A 250 -21.93 -2.04 -5.40
CA VAL A 250 -23.12 -1.31 -5.88
C VAL A 250 -24.23 -2.28 -6.32
N ARG A 251 -23.90 -3.26 -7.16
CA ARG A 251 -24.88 -4.23 -7.65
C ARG A 251 -25.48 -5.06 -6.51
N ALA A 252 -24.64 -5.57 -5.60
CA ALA A 252 -25.13 -6.33 -4.45
C ALA A 252 -26.09 -5.52 -3.58
N PHE A 253 -25.81 -4.24 -3.33
CA PHE A 253 -26.71 -3.35 -2.61
C PHE A 253 -28.04 -3.14 -3.35
N GLN A 254 -28.00 -2.90 -4.66
CA GLN A 254 -29.18 -2.68 -5.48
C GLN A 254 -30.07 -3.93 -5.62
N GLU A 255 -29.46 -5.11 -5.64
CA GLU A 255 -30.17 -6.39 -5.70
C GLU A 255 -30.76 -6.80 -4.32
N ALA A 256 -30.04 -6.51 -3.23
CA ALA A 256 -30.47 -6.88 -1.88
C ALA A 256 -31.65 -6.03 -1.39
N PHE A 257 -31.76 -4.77 -1.83
CA PHE A 257 -32.76 -3.84 -1.31
C PHE A 257 -33.59 -3.20 -2.44
N HIS A 258 -34.90 -3.38 -2.37
CA HIS A 258 -35.80 -2.76 -3.35
C HIS A 258 -35.63 -1.23 -3.37
N LYS A 259 -35.67 -0.61 -4.55
CA LYS A 259 -35.39 0.82 -4.74
C LYS A 259 -36.24 1.79 -3.91
N SER A 260 -37.45 1.34 -3.51
CA SER A 260 -38.34 2.11 -2.62
C SER A 260 -37.93 2.05 -1.15
N ASP A 261 -37.10 1.09 -0.74
CA ASP A 261 -36.65 1.00 0.63
C ASP A 261 -35.66 2.13 0.94
N LYS A 262 -36.13 3.10 1.72
CA LYS A 262 -35.34 4.27 2.16
C LYS A 262 -34.73 4.10 3.55
N SER A 263 -34.93 2.96 4.20
CA SER A 263 -34.34 2.66 5.52
C SER A 263 -32.85 2.33 5.43
N VAL A 264 -32.32 2.04 4.23
CA VAL A 264 -30.94 1.68 3.98
C VAL A 264 -30.23 2.66 3.05
N GLY A 265 -28.90 2.73 3.15
CA GLY A 265 -28.04 3.50 2.23
C GLY A 265 -26.66 2.86 2.09
N LEU A 266 -26.00 3.18 0.99
CA LEU A 266 -24.62 2.79 0.71
C LEU A 266 -23.75 4.03 0.62
N VAL A 267 -22.68 4.07 1.40
CA VAL A 267 -21.66 5.13 1.36
C VAL A 267 -20.42 4.58 0.69
N LEU A 268 -20.09 5.12 -0.47
CA LEU A 268 -18.88 4.80 -1.21
C LEU A 268 -17.88 5.94 -1.02
N LYS A 269 -16.73 5.66 -0.45
CA LYS A 269 -15.64 6.61 -0.27
C LYS A 269 -14.49 6.23 -1.20
N SER A 270 -14.04 7.17 -2.03
CA SER A 270 -12.88 6.95 -2.89
C SER A 270 -11.91 8.12 -2.89
N ILE A 271 -10.76 7.92 -3.52
CA ILE A 271 -9.80 8.95 -3.90
C ILE A 271 -9.28 8.66 -5.32
N GLY A 272 -8.96 9.73 -6.06
CA GLY A 272 -8.24 9.65 -7.33
C GLY A 272 -9.10 9.36 -8.55
N GLY A 273 -10.41 9.55 -8.47
CA GLY A 273 -11.32 9.36 -9.61
C GLY A 273 -10.99 10.24 -10.83
N ASP A 274 -10.44 11.44 -10.60
CA ASP A 274 -9.96 12.36 -11.63
C ASP A 274 -8.85 11.76 -12.52
N GLN A 275 -8.05 10.86 -11.98
CA GLN A 275 -6.95 10.19 -12.69
C GLN A 275 -7.41 8.94 -13.46
N TYR A 276 -8.62 8.45 -13.19
CA TYR A 276 -9.22 7.25 -13.77
C TYR A 276 -10.62 7.55 -14.34
N PRO A 277 -10.73 8.42 -15.36
CA PRO A 277 -12.02 8.96 -15.83
C PRO A 277 -12.97 7.89 -16.37
N ASN A 278 -12.48 6.80 -16.94
CA ASN A 278 -13.31 5.72 -17.46
C ASN A 278 -13.99 4.93 -16.33
N GLU A 279 -13.24 4.51 -15.32
CA GLU A 279 -13.73 3.79 -14.16
C GLU A 279 -14.65 4.67 -13.32
N PHE A 280 -14.28 5.93 -13.15
CA PHE A 280 -15.07 6.95 -12.46
C PHE A 280 -16.43 7.17 -13.17
N SER A 281 -16.42 7.30 -14.50
CA SER A 281 -17.65 7.44 -15.29
C SER A 281 -18.56 6.21 -15.17
N LYS A 282 -18.00 4.99 -15.28
CA LYS A 282 -18.75 3.74 -15.11
C LYS A 282 -19.42 3.65 -13.74
N LEU A 283 -18.69 4.02 -12.67
CA LEU A 283 -19.23 4.00 -11.31
C LEU A 283 -20.35 5.04 -11.16
N ASN A 284 -20.14 6.28 -11.61
CA ASN A 284 -21.15 7.34 -11.54
C ASN A 284 -22.43 6.98 -12.32
N GLU A 285 -22.31 6.36 -13.48
CA GLU A 285 -23.45 5.88 -14.25
C GLU A 285 -24.26 4.83 -13.47
N ALA A 286 -23.58 3.87 -12.83
CA ALA A 286 -24.22 2.80 -12.06
C ALA A 286 -24.98 3.32 -10.82
N ILE A 287 -24.49 4.39 -10.18
CA ILE A 287 -25.09 4.95 -8.96
C ILE A 287 -26.09 6.08 -9.22
N ARG A 288 -26.01 6.74 -10.37
CA ARG A 288 -26.78 7.96 -10.71
C ARG A 288 -28.28 7.85 -10.48
N ALA A 289 -28.85 6.68 -10.70
CA ALA A 289 -30.28 6.43 -10.61
C ALA A 289 -30.74 5.96 -9.21
N ASP A 290 -29.83 5.88 -8.23
CA ASP A 290 -30.16 5.41 -6.88
C ASP A 290 -29.77 6.44 -5.81
N SER A 291 -30.74 7.20 -5.35
CA SER A 291 -30.57 8.26 -4.34
C SER A 291 -30.20 7.73 -2.93
N ARG A 292 -30.11 6.44 -2.75
CA ARG A 292 -29.66 5.80 -1.49
C ARG A 292 -28.14 5.65 -1.44
N ILE A 293 -27.44 5.85 -2.58
CA ILE A 293 -25.99 5.71 -2.67
C ILE A 293 -25.36 7.10 -2.58
N ASN A 294 -24.54 7.27 -1.55
CA ASN A 294 -23.75 8.47 -1.30
C ASN A 294 -22.32 8.23 -1.75
N PHE A 295 -21.86 8.93 -2.78
CA PHE A 295 -20.53 8.79 -3.32
C PHE A 295 -19.67 9.99 -2.95
N ILE A 296 -18.52 9.76 -2.33
CA ILE A 296 -17.57 10.75 -1.85
C ILE A 296 -16.19 10.44 -2.45
N ASP A 297 -15.79 11.19 -3.49
CA ASP A 297 -14.42 11.13 -4.02
C ASP A 297 -13.67 12.37 -3.56
N ALA A 298 -12.91 12.22 -2.46
CA ALA A 298 -12.18 13.32 -1.81
C ALA A 298 -11.01 12.80 -0.98
N ILE A 299 -10.03 13.65 -0.72
CA ILE A 299 -8.95 13.34 0.23
C ILE A 299 -9.44 13.73 1.63
N TYR A 300 -9.47 12.76 2.53
CA TYR A 300 -9.80 12.94 3.95
C TYR A 300 -8.57 12.71 4.82
N SER A 301 -8.52 13.34 5.97
CA SER A 301 -7.53 13.05 7.01
C SER A 301 -7.74 11.63 7.58
N PRO A 302 -6.74 11.04 8.23
CA PRO A 302 -6.92 9.75 8.92
C PRO A 302 -8.07 9.77 9.92
N GLU A 303 -8.23 10.87 10.66
CA GLU A 303 -9.29 11.07 11.64
C GLU A 303 -10.67 11.15 10.98
N GLU A 304 -10.78 11.84 9.84
CA GLU A 304 -12.01 11.87 9.04
C GLU A 304 -12.39 10.50 8.48
N ILE A 305 -11.40 9.70 8.03
CA ILE A 305 -11.65 8.32 7.55
C ILE A 305 -12.20 7.46 8.68
N VAL A 306 -11.58 7.50 9.87
CA VAL A 306 -12.06 6.76 11.04
C VAL A 306 -13.44 7.29 11.48
N GLY A 307 -13.65 8.61 11.45
CA GLY A 307 -14.94 9.23 11.71
C GLY A 307 -16.03 8.76 10.78
N LEU A 308 -15.75 8.70 9.48
CA LEU A 308 -16.70 8.19 8.49
C LEU A 308 -17.03 6.71 8.70
N MET A 309 -16.03 5.89 9.02
CA MET A 309 -16.23 4.48 9.41
C MET A 309 -17.12 4.38 10.67
N SER A 310 -16.87 5.23 11.65
CA SER A 310 -17.57 5.21 12.94
C SER A 310 -19.05 5.57 12.84
N VAL A 311 -19.42 6.51 11.93
CA VAL A 311 -20.81 6.95 11.77
C VAL A 311 -21.64 6.05 10.85
N CYS A 312 -21.01 5.14 10.11
CA CYS A 312 -21.68 4.10 9.33
C CYS A 312 -21.95 2.86 10.19
N ASP A 313 -22.93 2.04 9.80
CA ASP A 313 -23.41 0.93 10.61
C ASP A 313 -22.75 -0.41 10.30
N SER A 314 -22.31 -0.62 9.06
CA SER A 314 -21.66 -1.85 8.60
C SER A 314 -20.61 -1.54 7.53
N PHE A 315 -19.54 -2.31 7.52
CA PHE A 315 -18.53 -2.25 6.47
C PHE A 315 -18.71 -3.38 5.46
N VAL A 316 -18.63 -3.05 4.17
CA VAL A 316 -18.77 -4.03 3.08
C VAL A 316 -17.53 -3.99 2.20
N SER A 317 -16.92 -5.14 1.93
CA SER A 317 -15.82 -5.26 0.98
C SER A 317 -15.96 -6.52 0.14
N LEU A 318 -16.52 -6.37 -1.05
CA LEU A 318 -16.63 -7.45 -2.03
C LEU A 318 -15.39 -7.51 -2.94
N HIS A 319 -14.22 -7.34 -2.35
CA HIS A 319 -12.95 -7.35 -3.04
C HIS A 319 -12.68 -8.71 -3.72
N ARG A 320 -11.88 -8.70 -4.77
CA ARG A 320 -11.40 -9.91 -5.43
C ARG A 320 -10.12 -10.44 -4.81
N SER A 321 -9.30 -9.55 -4.25
CA SER A 321 -8.14 -9.91 -3.44
C SER A 321 -7.66 -8.74 -2.59
N GLU A 322 -7.17 -9.03 -1.40
CA GLU A 322 -6.52 -8.09 -0.48
C GLU A 322 -5.24 -8.70 0.10
N GLY A 323 -4.20 -7.92 0.20
CA GLY A 323 -2.98 -8.36 0.88
C GLY A 323 -3.18 -8.54 2.39
N ILE A 324 -3.91 -7.60 3.01
CA ILE A 324 -4.21 -7.59 4.45
C ILE A 324 -5.70 -7.35 4.66
N GLY A 325 -6.26 -6.32 4.02
CA GLY A 325 -7.61 -5.83 4.30
C GLY A 325 -7.64 -4.85 5.47
N LEU A 326 -6.74 -3.84 5.47
CA LEU A 326 -6.62 -2.87 6.58
C LEU A 326 -7.94 -2.21 6.94
N SER A 327 -8.74 -1.77 5.95
CA SER A 327 -10.04 -1.12 6.22
C SER A 327 -11.06 -2.10 6.82
N ILE A 328 -10.98 -3.39 6.47
CA ILE A 328 -11.79 -4.44 7.08
C ILE A 328 -11.42 -4.56 8.57
N ALA A 329 -10.12 -4.70 8.86
CA ALA A 329 -9.64 -4.83 10.23
C ALA A 329 -9.93 -3.59 11.08
N GLN A 330 -9.76 -2.37 10.54
CA GLN A 330 -10.10 -1.12 11.22
C GLN A 330 -11.59 -1.03 11.54
N SER A 331 -12.46 -1.44 10.62
CA SER A 331 -13.91 -1.48 10.86
C SER A 331 -14.29 -2.47 11.97
N MET A 332 -13.63 -3.64 12.02
CA MET A 332 -13.83 -4.60 13.11
C MET A 332 -13.37 -4.05 14.45
N LEU A 333 -12.24 -3.34 14.50
CA LEU A 333 -11.74 -2.67 15.72
C LEU A 333 -12.70 -1.57 16.21
N LEU A 334 -13.43 -0.92 15.30
CA LEU A 334 -14.50 0.02 15.62
C LEU A 334 -15.83 -0.67 16.02
N GLY A 335 -15.84 -1.99 16.14
CA GLY A 335 -17.04 -2.76 16.49
C GLY A 335 -18.10 -2.81 15.39
N LYS A 336 -17.73 -2.53 14.12
CA LYS A 336 -18.67 -2.56 13.01
C LYS A 336 -18.84 -3.98 12.48
N PRO A 337 -20.08 -4.44 12.23
CA PRO A 337 -20.32 -5.64 11.45
C PRO A 337 -19.64 -5.54 10.09
N VAL A 338 -19.00 -6.62 9.66
CA VAL A 338 -18.27 -6.69 8.40
C VAL A 338 -18.85 -7.75 7.47
N ILE A 339 -19.10 -7.36 6.23
CA ILE A 339 -19.41 -8.25 5.11
C ILE A 339 -18.20 -8.23 4.18
N ALA A 340 -17.52 -9.35 3.99
CA ALA A 340 -16.31 -9.40 3.20
C ALA A 340 -16.21 -10.69 2.39
N THR A 341 -15.54 -10.62 1.23
CA THR A 341 -15.19 -11.82 0.47
C THR A 341 -14.34 -12.75 1.34
N GLY A 342 -14.68 -14.04 1.41
CA GLY A 342 -13.97 -15.07 2.19
C GLY A 342 -12.67 -15.52 1.52
N TYR A 343 -11.84 -14.57 1.02
CA TYR A 343 -10.62 -14.85 0.25
C TYR A 343 -9.50 -13.86 0.54
N SER A 344 -8.26 -14.35 0.49
CA SER A 344 -6.99 -13.62 0.56
C SER A 344 -6.59 -13.19 1.98
N GLY A 345 -5.94 -12.04 2.15
CA GLY A 345 -5.30 -11.69 3.42
C GLY A 345 -6.23 -11.44 4.60
N ASN A 346 -7.47 -11.07 4.35
CA ASN A 346 -8.44 -10.83 5.43
C ASN A 346 -8.87 -12.10 6.17
N ILE A 347 -8.78 -13.29 5.55
CA ILE A 347 -9.18 -14.55 6.20
C ILE A 347 -8.31 -14.92 7.41
N ASP A 348 -7.19 -14.24 7.61
CA ASP A 348 -6.38 -14.40 8.82
C ASP A 348 -7.10 -13.91 10.08
N PHE A 349 -8.07 -12.99 9.95
CA PHE A 349 -8.80 -12.41 11.08
C PHE A 349 -10.33 -12.36 10.89
N THR A 350 -10.84 -12.54 9.65
CA THR A 350 -12.29 -12.68 9.39
C THR A 350 -12.68 -14.16 9.37
N ARG A 351 -13.68 -14.52 10.15
CA ARG A 351 -14.23 -15.87 10.30
C ARG A 351 -15.74 -15.83 10.31
N SER A 352 -16.39 -16.97 10.09
CA SER A 352 -17.86 -17.08 10.08
C SER A 352 -18.52 -16.75 11.45
N ASP A 353 -17.74 -16.76 12.52
CA ASP A 353 -18.21 -16.42 13.88
C ASP A 353 -18.08 -14.93 14.23
N ASN A 354 -17.34 -14.14 13.43
CA ASN A 354 -17.10 -12.72 13.70
C ASN A 354 -17.35 -11.78 12.50
N SER A 355 -17.72 -12.32 11.33
CA SER A 355 -17.99 -11.57 10.11
C SER A 355 -18.92 -12.35 9.17
N CYS A 356 -19.57 -11.64 8.25
CA CYS A 356 -20.34 -12.25 7.16
C CYS A 356 -19.43 -12.48 5.97
N LEU A 357 -18.93 -13.70 5.81
CA LEU A 357 -18.09 -14.08 4.68
C LEU A 357 -18.96 -14.36 3.45
N VAL A 358 -18.55 -13.78 2.32
CA VAL A 358 -19.18 -13.98 1.02
C VAL A 358 -18.39 -15.01 0.24
N ASP A 359 -19.08 -16.01 -0.30
CA ASP A 359 -18.49 -17.04 -1.16
C ASP A 359 -17.89 -16.43 -2.43
N TYR A 360 -16.89 -17.10 -2.98
CA TYR A 360 -16.16 -16.63 -4.15
C TYR A 360 -15.88 -17.76 -5.14
N LYS A 361 -15.57 -17.37 -6.37
CA LYS A 361 -14.97 -18.24 -7.37
C LYS A 361 -13.74 -17.57 -7.93
N LEU A 362 -12.65 -18.33 -8.09
CA LEU A 362 -11.47 -17.82 -8.78
C LEU A 362 -11.79 -17.68 -10.27
N ILE A 363 -11.37 -16.59 -10.84
CA ILE A 363 -11.45 -16.30 -12.27
C ILE A 363 -10.05 -15.91 -12.77
N GLU A 364 -9.79 -16.09 -14.05
CA GLU A 364 -8.57 -15.56 -14.66
C GLU A 364 -8.56 -14.04 -14.60
N VAL A 365 -7.39 -13.48 -14.32
CA VAL A 365 -7.17 -12.02 -14.35
C VAL A 365 -7.00 -11.62 -15.81
N GLY A 366 -7.82 -10.69 -16.30
CA GLY A 366 -7.74 -10.17 -17.66
C GLY A 366 -6.47 -9.33 -17.88
N GLU A 367 -6.05 -9.18 -19.13
CA GLU A 367 -4.92 -8.30 -19.48
C GLU A 367 -5.23 -6.85 -19.04
N GLY A 368 -4.36 -6.29 -18.19
CA GLY A 368 -4.49 -4.90 -17.69
C GLY A 368 -5.33 -4.72 -16.43
N GLU A 369 -5.72 -5.80 -15.77
CA GLU A 369 -6.46 -5.81 -14.50
C GLU A 369 -5.59 -6.06 -13.26
#